data_2c2be7a7253ec7f7c3f613310b10b364
#
_entry.id   2c2be7a7253ec7f7c3f613310b10b364
#
_cell.length_a   1.000
_cell.length_b   1.000
_cell.length_c   1.000
_cell.angle_alpha   90.00
_cell.angle_beta   90.00
_cell.angle_gamma   90.00
#
_symmetry.space_group_name_H-M   'P 1'
#
loop_
_entity.id
_entity.type
_entity.pdbx_description
1 polymer ?
#
loop_
_entity_poly.entity_id
_entity_poly.type
_entity_poly.pdbx_seq_one_letter_code
_entity_poly.pdbx_strand_id
1 'polypeptide(L)'
;DDANANANARGRFTENKMYRDRFWNERYFAAVDTVCAACETHGVAPAEAALRWLYSHSHLDGAKGDCVILGASSAAHLEANLAAAEKAANGEALPESVLEAIEAAFEVCAPVAPPYSRGHSKIAVGR
;
A
#
# COMPACT_ATOMS: atom_id res chain seq x y z
N ASP A 1 -25.97 -12.90 -11.44
CA ASP A 1 -24.84 -13.51 -12.18
C ASP A 1 -23.61 -13.55 -11.25
N ASP A 2 -23.56 -14.62 -10.41
CA ASP A 2 -22.60 -14.78 -9.31
C ASP A 2 -21.26 -15.42 -9.73
N ALA A 3 -20.86 -15.28 -10.99
CA ALA A 3 -19.60 -15.87 -11.47
C ALA A 3 -18.34 -15.11 -10.97
N ASN A 4 -18.50 -13.88 -10.45
CA ASN A 4 -17.37 -13.04 -10.02
C ASN A 4 -17.07 -13.10 -8.51
N ALA A 5 -17.99 -13.65 -7.72
CA ALA A 5 -17.80 -13.78 -6.26
C ALA A 5 -16.74 -14.83 -5.87
N ASN A 6 -16.52 -15.83 -6.72
CA ASN A 6 -15.59 -16.94 -6.46
C ASN A 6 -14.14 -16.68 -6.90
N ALA A 7 -13.87 -15.69 -7.75
CA ALA A 7 -12.52 -15.36 -8.17
C ALA A 7 -11.69 -14.74 -7.03
N ASN A 8 -12.34 -14.11 -6.05
CA ASN A 8 -11.69 -13.51 -4.87
C ASN A 8 -11.50 -14.48 -3.69
N ALA A 9 -11.97 -15.72 -3.79
CA ALA A 9 -11.89 -16.68 -2.69
C ALA A 9 -10.46 -17.21 -2.41
N ARG A 10 -9.47 -16.91 -3.25
CA ARG A 10 -8.08 -17.37 -3.11
C ARG A 10 -7.08 -16.27 -2.73
N GLY A 11 -7.53 -15.21 -2.10
CA GLY A 11 -6.67 -14.14 -1.62
C GLY A 11 -5.83 -14.55 -0.40
N ARG A 12 -4.71 -13.87 -0.16
CA ARG A 12 -3.82 -14.10 1.00
C ARG A 12 -4.55 -14.10 2.34
N PHE A 13 -5.66 -13.36 2.46
CA PHE A 13 -6.46 -13.28 3.67
C PHE A 13 -7.38 -14.50 3.86
N THR A 14 -7.69 -15.25 2.82
CA THR A 14 -8.57 -16.43 2.90
C THR A 14 -7.86 -17.62 3.53
N GLU A 15 -6.60 -17.83 3.17
CA GLU A 15 -5.85 -19.04 3.55
C GLU A 15 -4.78 -18.82 4.62
N ASN A 16 -4.42 -17.55 4.91
CA ASN A 16 -3.33 -17.24 5.80
C ASN A 16 -3.81 -16.48 7.04
N LYS A 17 -3.95 -17.22 8.16
CA LYS A 17 -4.34 -16.67 9.46
C LYS A 17 -3.42 -15.52 9.90
N MET A 18 -2.11 -15.61 9.65
CA MET A 18 -1.14 -14.58 10.05
C MET A 18 -1.43 -13.23 9.39
N TYR A 19 -1.88 -13.20 8.13
CA TYR A 19 -2.28 -11.96 7.48
C TYR A 19 -3.54 -11.37 8.11
N ARG A 20 -4.51 -12.20 8.45
CA ARG A 20 -5.73 -11.74 9.12
C ARG A 20 -5.43 -11.20 10.50
N ASP A 21 -4.68 -11.90 11.31
CA ASP A 21 -4.32 -11.47 12.67
C ASP A 21 -3.59 -10.11 12.68
N ARG A 22 -2.88 -9.77 11.59
CA ARG A 22 -2.11 -8.53 11.48
C ARG A 22 -2.87 -7.35 10.91
N PHE A 23 -3.72 -7.59 9.93
CA PHE A 23 -4.28 -6.53 9.09
C PHE A 23 -5.81 -6.54 9.03
N TRP A 24 -6.49 -7.59 9.50
CA TRP A 24 -7.94 -7.72 9.44
C TRP A 24 -8.59 -7.11 10.67
N ASN A 25 -8.65 -5.79 10.73
CA ASN A 25 -9.27 -5.05 11.82
C ASN A 25 -9.92 -3.76 11.30
N GLU A 26 -10.83 -3.22 12.09
CA GLU A 26 -11.64 -2.05 11.70
C GLU A 26 -10.81 -0.81 11.35
N ARG A 27 -9.66 -0.60 12.00
CA ARG A 27 -8.80 0.55 11.71
C ARG A 27 -8.18 0.47 10.32
N TYR A 28 -7.73 -0.73 9.92
CA TYR A 28 -7.21 -0.92 8.56
C TYR A 28 -8.31 -0.79 7.52
N PHE A 29 -9.53 -1.27 7.78
CA PHE A 29 -10.65 -1.10 6.86
C PHE A 29 -10.99 0.38 6.68
N ALA A 30 -11.17 1.12 7.79
CA ALA A 30 -11.45 2.55 7.74
C ALA A 30 -10.34 3.33 7.00
N ALA A 31 -9.07 3.00 7.23
CA ALA A 31 -7.93 3.61 6.55
C ALA A 31 -7.94 3.33 5.04
N VAL A 32 -8.20 2.08 4.64
CA VAL A 32 -8.30 1.69 3.23
C VAL A 32 -9.47 2.39 2.55
N ASP A 33 -10.64 2.45 3.20
CA ASP A 33 -11.82 3.13 2.67
C ASP A 33 -11.54 4.63 2.43
N THR A 34 -10.84 5.29 3.35
CA THR A 34 -10.43 6.69 3.19
C THR A 34 -9.56 6.91 1.96
N VAL A 35 -8.54 6.07 1.77
CA VAL A 35 -7.65 6.15 0.61
C VAL A 35 -8.38 5.82 -0.69
N CYS A 36 -9.21 4.77 -0.68
CA CYS A 36 -9.98 4.37 -1.85
C CYS A 36 -10.93 5.48 -2.32
N ALA A 37 -11.65 6.12 -1.40
CA ALA A 37 -12.56 7.23 -1.73
C ALA A 37 -11.82 8.42 -2.35
N ALA A 38 -10.67 8.81 -1.82
CA ALA A 38 -9.85 9.87 -2.39
C ALA A 38 -9.31 9.49 -3.78
N CYS A 39 -8.84 8.26 -3.96
CA CYS A 39 -8.34 7.75 -5.23
C CYS A 39 -9.44 7.70 -6.31
N GLU A 40 -10.65 7.27 -5.96
CA GLU A 40 -11.79 7.19 -6.86
C GLU A 40 -12.14 8.57 -7.44
N THR A 41 -12.13 9.62 -6.59
CA THR A 41 -12.41 11.00 -7.02
C THR A 41 -11.49 11.47 -8.14
N HIS A 42 -10.27 10.95 -8.19
CA HIS A 42 -9.24 11.34 -9.16
C HIS A 42 -8.96 10.26 -10.24
N GLY A 43 -9.70 9.16 -10.24
CA GLY A 43 -9.46 8.06 -11.18
C GLY A 43 -8.09 7.40 -11.04
N VAL A 44 -7.50 7.44 -9.84
CA VAL A 44 -6.21 6.80 -9.53
C VAL A 44 -6.47 5.47 -8.86
N ALA A 45 -5.83 4.40 -9.33
CA ALA A 45 -5.94 3.11 -8.65
C ALA A 45 -5.24 3.16 -7.26
N PRO A 46 -5.84 2.65 -6.18
CA PRO A 46 -5.22 2.69 -4.84
C PRO A 46 -3.83 2.04 -4.79
N ALA A 47 -3.60 0.95 -5.54
CA ALA A 47 -2.28 0.33 -5.64
C ALA A 47 -1.26 1.22 -6.35
N GLU A 48 -1.67 1.96 -7.39
CA GLU A 48 -0.86 2.97 -8.06
C GLU A 48 -0.51 4.11 -7.08
N ALA A 49 -1.50 4.63 -6.35
CA ALA A 49 -1.30 5.69 -5.37
C ALA A 49 -0.27 5.28 -4.30
N ALA A 50 -0.39 4.06 -3.75
CA ALA A 50 0.53 3.54 -2.75
C ALA A 50 1.97 3.42 -3.28
N LEU A 51 2.17 2.94 -4.50
CA LEU A 51 3.49 2.83 -5.11
C LEU A 51 4.09 4.21 -5.42
N ARG A 52 3.31 5.13 -6.00
CA ARG A 52 3.76 6.50 -6.29
C ARG A 52 4.11 7.25 -5.01
N TRP A 53 3.33 7.08 -3.94
CA TRP A 53 3.68 7.63 -2.63
C TRP A 53 5.02 7.08 -2.12
N LEU A 54 5.22 5.77 -2.23
CA LEU A 54 6.46 5.12 -1.78
C LEU A 54 7.70 5.67 -2.53
N TYR A 55 7.59 5.89 -3.84
CA TYR A 55 8.69 6.42 -4.66
C TYR A 55 8.96 7.91 -4.43
N SER A 56 7.92 8.72 -4.23
CA SER A 56 8.03 10.17 -4.30
C SER A 56 7.89 10.90 -2.97
N HIS A 57 7.29 10.25 -1.96
CA HIS A 57 6.93 10.89 -0.68
C HIS A 57 7.47 10.13 0.55
N SER A 58 8.04 8.94 0.38
CA SER A 58 8.68 8.21 1.48
C SER A 58 10.10 8.74 1.78
N HIS A 59 10.74 8.18 2.80
CA HIS A 59 12.13 8.48 3.14
C HIS A 59 13.15 7.74 2.25
N LEU A 60 12.71 6.99 1.24
CA LEU A 60 13.61 6.32 0.31
C LEU A 60 14.33 7.35 -0.56
N ASP A 61 15.61 7.18 -0.74
CA ASP A 61 16.48 8.06 -1.51
C ASP A 61 17.29 7.23 -2.52
N GLY A 62 16.84 7.25 -3.77
CA GLY A 62 17.51 6.53 -4.86
C GLY A 62 18.96 6.97 -5.09
N ALA A 63 19.33 8.21 -4.73
CA ALA A 63 20.72 8.67 -4.81
C ALA A 63 21.63 7.99 -3.78
N LYS A 64 21.05 7.44 -2.72
CA LYS A 64 21.75 6.62 -1.70
C LYS A 64 21.72 5.13 -2.01
N GLY A 65 21.10 4.74 -3.11
CA GLY A 65 20.97 3.34 -3.53
C GLY A 65 19.73 2.65 -2.97
N ASP A 66 18.77 3.38 -2.38
CA ASP A 66 17.51 2.80 -1.96
C ASP A 66 16.69 2.38 -3.18
N CYS A 67 15.97 1.27 -3.07
CA CYS A 67 15.13 0.75 -4.15
C CYS A 67 13.83 0.14 -3.62
N VAL A 68 12.83 0.05 -4.48
CA VAL A 68 11.56 -0.60 -4.20
C VAL A 68 11.53 -1.97 -4.88
N ILE A 69 11.33 -3.03 -4.10
CA ILE A 69 11.19 -4.38 -4.62
C ILE A 69 9.73 -4.60 -5.00
N LEU A 70 9.47 -4.81 -6.29
CA LEU A 70 8.13 -5.08 -6.81
C LEU A 70 7.86 -6.59 -6.84
N GLY A 71 6.75 -7.00 -6.22
CA GLY A 71 6.19 -8.34 -6.34
C GLY A 71 4.94 -8.31 -7.20
N ALA A 72 4.76 -9.33 -8.05
CA ALA A 72 3.57 -9.47 -8.86
C ALA A 72 3.17 -10.94 -8.98
N SER A 73 1.86 -11.21 -8.98
CA SER A 73 1.29 -12.55 -9.16
C SER A 73 0.85 -12.82 -10.60
N SER A 74 0.89 -11.81 -11.47
CA SER A 74 0.57 -11.92 -12.89
C SER A 74 1.33 -10.86 -13.70
N ALA A 75 1.43 -11.05 -15.01
CA ALA A 75 2.02 -10.06 -15.91
C ALA A 75 1.28 -8.72 -15.84
N ALA A 76 -0.05 -8.74 -15.81
CA ALA A 76 -0.86 -7.52 -15.70
C ALA A 76 -0.57 -6.73 -14.40
N HIS A 77 -0.37 -7.42 -13.27
CA HIS A 77 0.05 -6.76 -12.02
C HIS A 77 1.44 -6.15 -12.13
N LEU A 78 2.37 -6.83 -12.80
CA LEU A 78 3.71 -6.30 -13.02
C LEU A 78 3.68 -5.06 -13.91
N GLU A 79 2.94 -5.10 -15.01
CA GLU A 79 2.76 -3.97 -15.93
C GLU A 79 2.17 -2.75 -15.20
N ALA A 80 1.12 -2.95 -14.40
CA ALA A 80 0.52 -1.87 -13.61
C ALA A 80 1.51 -1.28 -12.59
N ASN A 81 2.29 -2.12 -11.91
CA ASN A 81 3.31 -1.67 -10.96
C ASN A 81 4.44 -0.89 -11.64
N LEU A 82 4.87 -1.34 -12.82
CA LEU A 82 5.90 -0.63 -13.61
C LEU A 82 5.38 0.71 -14.13
N ALA A 83 4.12 0.77 -14.60
CA ALA A 83 3.50 2.02 -15.02
C ALA A 83 3.42 3.04 -13.87
N ALA A 84 3.10 2.59 -12.65
CA ALA A 84 3.10 3.45 -11.46
C ALA A 84 4.52 3.98 -11.13
N ALA A 85 5.55 3.13 -11.27
CA ALA A 85 6.94 3.51 -11.07
C ALA A 85 7.39 4.54 -12.14
N GLU A 86 6.99 4.34 -13.40
CA GLU A 86 7.31 5.25 -14.49
C GLU A 86 6.69 6.64 -14.29
N LYS A 87 5.42 6.71 -13.88
CA LYS A 87 4.77 7.98 -13.52
C LYS A 87 5.52 8.71 -12.42
N ALA A 88 5.93 8.00 -11.37
CA ALA A 88 6.73 8.59 -10.30
C ALA A 88 8.09 9.10 -10.81
N ALA A 89 8.78 8.32 -11.65
CA ALA A 89 10.07 8.70 -12.24
C ALA A 89 9.96 9.93 -13.16
N ASN A 90 8.81 10.10 -13.82
CA ASN A 90 8.50 11.27 -14.64
C ASN A 90 8.09 12.50 -13.81
N GLY A 91 8.03 12.39 -12.49
CA GLY A 91 7.65 13.48 -11.59
C GLY A 91 6.16 13.81 -11.61
N GLU A 92 5.31 12.87 -12.05
CA GLU A 92 3.87 13.06 -12.01
C GLU A 92 3.42 13.09 -10.55
N ALA A 93 2.95 14.23 -10.07
CA ALA A 93 2.48 14.38 -8.71
C ALA A 93 1.17 13.61 -8.45
N LEU A 94 1.04 13.03 -7.25
CA LEU A 94 -0.27 12.59 -6.77
C LEU A 94 -1.13 13.81 -6.43
N PRO A 95 -2.47 13.72 -6.61
CA PRO A 95 -3.37 14.75 -6.12
C PRO A 95 -3.20 14.98 -4.63
N GLU A 96 -3.22 16.23 -4.19
CA GLU A 96 -3.02 16.61 -2.78
C GLU A 96 -3.99 15.89 -1.85
N SER A 97 -5.26 15.80 -2.21
CA SER A 97 -6.26 15.08 -1.41
C SER A 97 -5.99 13.58 -1.27
N VAL A 98 -5.29 12.96 -2.24
CA VAL A 98 -4.85 11.56 -2.12
C VAL A 98 -3.68 11.45 -1.15
N LEU A 99 -2.75 12.41 -1.17
CA LEU A 99 -1.66 12.47 -0.19
C LEU A 99 -2.20 12.66 1.23
N GLU A 100 -3.09 13.63 1.43
CA GLU A 100 -3.75 13.87 2.72
C GLU A 100 -4.49 12.61 3.23
N ALA A 101 -5.17 11.90 2.33
CA ALA A 101 -5.86 10.66 2.68
C ALA A 101 -4.90 9.54 3.10
N ILE A 102 -3.73 9.42 2.46
CA ILE A 102 -2.71 8.44 2.84
C ILE A 102 -2.12 8.76 4.22
N GLU A 103 -1.82 10.04 4.49
CA GLU A 103 -1.32 10.46 5.81
C GLU A 103 -2.38 10.25 6.91
N ALA A 104 -3.63 10.61 6.67
CA ALA A 104 -4.73 10.36 7.60
C ALA A 104 -4.93 8.86 7.86
N ALA A 105 -4.84 8.03 6.83
CA ALA A 105 -4.91 6.58 6.93
C ALA A 105 -3.78 6.02 7.81
N PHE A 106 -2.56 6.56 7.68
CA PHE A 106 -1.44 6.18 8.54
C PHE A 106 -1.73 6.48 10.02
N GLU A 107 -2.24 7.66 10.35
CA GLU A 107 -2.58 8.02 11.74
C GLU A 107 -3.62 7.06 12.35
N VAL A 108 -4.58 6.61 11.56
CA VAL A 108 -5.58 5.62 12.00
C VAL A 108 -4.95 4.24 12.24
N CYS A 109 -4.02 3.81 11.38
CA CYS A 109 -3.40 2.49 11.42
C CYS A 109 -2.23 2.40 12.40
N ALA A 110 -1.48 3.46 12.63
CA ALA A 110 -0.24 3.46 13.39
C ALA A 110 -0.35 2.78 14.78
N PRO A 111 -1.43 2.98 15.58
CA PRO A 111 -1.55 2.33 16.88
C PRO A 111 -1.71 0.81 16.83
N VAL A 112 -2.11 0.25 15.69
CA VAL A 112 -2.33 -1.19 15.49
C VAL A 112 -1.37 -1.80 14.48
N ALA A 113 -0.43 -1.01 13.96
CA ALA A 113 0.55 -1.48 13.00
C ALA A 113 1.47 -2.55 13.64
N PRO A 114 1.67 -3.69 12.97
CA PRO A 114 2.57 -4.70 13.48
C PRO A 114 4.02 -4.17 13.46
N PRO A 115 4.86 -4.55 14.44
CA PRO A 115 6.24 -4.12 14.47
C PRO A 115 6.97 -4.60 13.21
N TYR A 116 7.76 -3.71 12.60
CA TYR A 116 8.48 -3.97 11.36
C TYR A 116 9.35 -5.23 11.44
N SER A 117 10.13 -5.36 12.50
CA SER A 117 11.08 -6.46 12.68
C SER A 117 10.46 -7.76 13.18
N ARG A 118 9.16 -7.81 13.43
CA ARG A 118 8.45 -8.99 14.00
C ARG A 118 9.11 -9.55 15.26
N GLY A 119 9.81 -8.73 16.02
CA GLY A 119 10.57 -9.17 17.19
C GLY A 119 11.89 -9.89 16.89
N HIS A 120 12.28 -10.02 15.64
CA HIS A 120 13.56 -10.65 15.27
C HIS A 120 14.73 -9.67 15.26
N SER A 121 14.50 -8.37 15.30
CA SER A 121 15.54 -7.35 15.40
C SER A 121 15.70 -6.92 16.85
N LYS A 122 16.95 -6.98 17.36
CA LYS A 122 17.34 -6.40 18.65
C LYS A 122 17.65 -4.89 18.53
N ILE A 123 17.47 -4.31 17.34
CA ILE A 123 17.66 -2.88 17.13
C ILE A 123 16.50 -2.18 17.81
N ALA A 124 16.76 -1.58 18.96
CA ALA A 124 15.81 -0.66 19.56
C ALA A 124 15.65 0.53 18.60
N VAL A 125 14.50 0.64 17.99
CA VAL A 125 14.11 1.87 17.30
C VAL A 125 13.96 2.90 18.42
N GLY A 126 14.91 3.80 18.54
CA GLY A 126 14.83 4.93 19.46
C GLY A 126 13.52 5.69 19.14
N ARG A 127 12.74 5.93 20.21
CA ARG A 127 11.56 6.82 20.18
C ARG A 127 12.01 8.26 20.10
#